data_3b53e077b7fc6234310742e6ada72317
#
_entry.id   3b53e077b7fc6234310742e6ada72317
#
_cell.length_a   1.000
_cell.length_b   1.000
_cell.length_c   1.000
_cell.angle_alpha   90.00
_cell.angle_beta   90.00
_cell.angle_gamma   90.00
#
_symmetry.space_group_name_H-M   'P 1'
#
loop_
_entity.id
_entity.type
_entity.pdbx_description
1 polymer ?
#
loop_
_entity_poly.entity_id
_entity_poly.type
_entity_poly.pdbx_seq_one_letter_code
_entity_poly.pdbx_strand_id
1 'polypeptide(L)'
;VRAQPLVTPSWIPTLRNLGRDHRKLLIVDSKVAYIGGYNIGSLYADRWRDTHARITGPAVGELESVFVDMWNQRPKGALIPRRNQPVLPTPGVRYWDTAFAVHRNSPRMAVYPIRNMYLEAIDRASERIWMTQGYLIPDDDVVAALHQAASRGVDVRIVIPAESNHVIADWLSRGYY
;
A
#
# COMPACT_ATOMS: atom_id res chain seq x y z
N VAL A 1 -2.21 -19.53 -16.80
CA VAL A 1 -2.25 -18.73 -15.57
C VAL A 1 -1.29 -19.36 -14.55
N ARG A 2 -0.44 -18.56 -13.94
CA ARG A 2 0.44 -18.98 -12.87
C ARG A 2 0.07 -18.21 -11.60
N ALA A 3 -0.21 -18.92 -10.52
CA ALA A 3 -0.53 -18.37 -9.23
C ALA A 3 0.51 -18.82 -8.20
N GLN A 4 0.82 -17.92 -7.27
CA GLN A 4 1.80 -18.17 -6.23
C GLN A 4 1.23 -17.77 -4.87
N PRO A 5 1.14 -18.69 -3.89
CA PRO A 5 0.72 -18.33 -2.56
C PRO A 5 1.81 -17.47 -1.89
N LEU A 6 1.40 -16.37 -1.30
CA LEU A 6 2.30 -15.44 -0.62
C LEU A 6 2.76 -16.00 0.73
N VAL A 7 1.86 -16.66 1.44
CA VAL A 7 2.11 -17.25 2.77
C VAL A 7 1.94 -18.76 2.65
N THR A 8 2.98 -19.48 3.01
CA THR A 8 2.90 -20.94 3.19
C THR A 8 2.68 -21.24 4.66
N PRO A 9 1.78 -22.19 4.99
CA PRO A 9 1.63 -22.65 6.36
C PRO A 9 3.00 -23.10 6.91
N SER A 10 3.38 -22.58 8.07
CA SER A 10 4.54 -23.06 8.82
C SER A 10 4.06 -23.63 10.15
N TRP A 11 4.68 -24.70 10.61
CA TRP A 11 4.38 -25.33 11.90
C TRP A 11 4.67 -24.42 13.09
N ILE A 12 5.48 -23.38 12.88
CA ILE A 12 5.83 -22.41 13.93
C ILE A 12 5.20 -21.08 13.54
N PRO A 13 4.17 -20.61 14.24
CA PRO A 13 3.65 -19.26 14.03
C PRO A 13 4.70 -18.26 14.49
N THR A 14 5.37 -17.61 13.56
CA THR A 14 6.27 -16.51 13.83
C THR A 14 5.58 -15.20 13.47
N LEU A 15 5.78 -14.15 14.27
CA LEU A 15 5.28 -12.79 13.99
C LEU A 15 5.70 -12.29 12.59
N ARG A 16 6.80 -12.82 12.05
CA ARG A 16 7.27 -12.55 10.68
C ARG A 16 6.34 -13.07 9.57
N ASN A 17 5.46 -14.02 9.87
CA ASN A 17 4.53 -14.63 8.90
C ASN A 17 3.14 -13.97 8.93
N LEU A 18 2.90 -12.99 9.80
CA LEU A 18 1.63 -12.27 9.91
C LEU A 18 1.46 -11.16 8.85
N GLY A 19 2.51 -10.81 8.13
CA GLY A 19 2.45 -9.81 7.08
C GLY A 19 1.59 -10.29 5.90
N ARG A 20 0.53 -9.53 5.59
CA ARG A 20 -0.33 -9.74 4.42
C ARG A 20 0.09 -8.78 3.30
N ASP A 21 0.03 -9.25 2.06
CA ASP A 21 0.14 -8.36 0.91
C ASP A 21 -1.21 -7.68 0.70
N HIS A 22 -1.24 -6.37 0.89
CA HIS A 22 -2.44 -5.56 0.70
C HIS A 22 -2.41 -4.74 -0.60
N ARG A 23 -1.41 -4.94 -1.43
CA ARG A 23 -1.27 -4.24 -2.71
C ARG A 23 -2.28 -4.76 -3.72
N LYS A 24 -2.93 -3.85 -4.42
CA LYS A 24 -3.78 -4.14 -5.57
C LYS A 24 -3.10 -3.53 -6.77
N LEU A 25 -2.40 -4.37 -7.50
CA LEU A 25 -1.53 -3.97 -8.62
C LEU A 25 -1.82 -4.88 -9.82
N LEU A 26 -2.15 -4.28 -10.96
CA LEU A 26 -2.27 -4.94 -12.25
C LEU A 26 -1.32 -4.29 -13.23
N ILE A 27 -0.50 -5.08 -13.89
CA ILE A 27 0.44 -4.62 -14.91
C ILE A 27 0.13 -5.37 -16.21
N VAL A 28 0.04 -4.61 -17.30
CA VAL A 28 -0.27 -5.15 -18.62
C VAL A 28 0.84 -4.74 -19.60
N ASP A 29 1.49 -5.74 -20.16
CA ASP A 29 2.51 -5.62 -21.21
C ASP A 29 3.68 -4.69 -20.85
N SER A 30 3.96 -4.48 -19.55
CA SER A 30 4.94 -3.51 -19.05
C SER A 30 4.72 -2.08 -19.59
N LYS A 31 3.49 -1.77 -20.04
CA LYS A 31 3.12 -0.48 -20.66
C LYS A 31 2.12 0.30 -19.83
N VAL A 32 1.24 -0.41 -19.13
CA VAL A 32 0.18 0.18 -18.31
C VAL A 32 0.14 -0.52 -16.95
N ALA A 33 0.00 0.25 -15.91
CA ALA A 33 -0.25 -0.27 -14.56
C ALA A 33 -1.51 0.35 -13.95
N TYR A 34 -2.17 -0.42 -13.10
CA TYR A 34 -3.31 0.02 -12.30
C TYR A 34 -2.99 -0.25 -10.84
N ILE A 35 -3.18 0.77 -9.98
CA ILE A 35 -2.92 0.69 -8.54
C ILE A 35 -3.98 1.46 -7.75
N GLY A 36 -4.42 0.92 -6.63
CA GLY A 36 -5.41 1.57 -5.76
C GLY A 36 -6.03 0.64 -4.73
N GLY A 37 -7.23 0.96 -4.27
CA GLY A 37 -7.94 0.22 -3.23
C GLY A 37 -8.74 -1.00 -3.74
N TYR A 38 -9.09 -1.04 -5.03
CA TYR A 38 -9.99 -2.03 -5.62
C TYR A 38 -9.46 -3.47 -5.53
N ASN A 39 -10.22 -4.36 -4.91
CA ASN A 39 -10.00 -5.79 -5.00
C ASN A 39 -10.88 -6.39 -6.11
N ILE A 40 -10.40 -7.44 -6.78
CA ILE A 40 -11.17 -8.14 -7.80
C ILE A 40 -12.25 -8.98 -7.11
N GLY A 41 -13.47 -8.47 -7.11
CA GLY A 41 -14.61 -9.13 -6.49
C GLY A 41 -15.91 -8.34 -6.67
N SER A 42 -17.05 -9.03 -6.65
CA SER A 42 -18.38 -8.44 -6.92
C SER A 42 -18.73 -7.29 -5.98
N LEU A 43 -18.38 -7.41 -4.70
CA LEU A 43 -18.67 -6.35 -3.71
C LEU A 43 -17.97 -5.04 -4.06
N TYR A 44 -16.77 -5.11 -4.62
CA TYR A 44 -15.99 -3.93 -5.02
C TYR A 44 -16.49 -3.34 -6.33
N ALA A 45 -17.11 -4.13 -7.19
CA ALA A 45 -17.67 -3.65 -8.44
C ALA A 45 -18.91 -2.77 -8.24
N ASP A 46 -19.77 -3.11 -7.24
CA ASP A 46 -21.12 -2.56 -7.15
C ASP A 46 -21.37 -1.72 -5.90
N ARG A 47 -20.63 -1.95 -4.79
CA ARG A 47 -21.02 -1.40 -3.49
C ARG A 47 -19.95 -0.56 -2.81
N TRP A 48 -18.68 -0.76 -3.10
CA TRP A 48 -17.60 -0.06 -2.43
C TRP A 48 -17.11 1.12 -3.26
N ARG A 49 -16.81 2.22 -2.58
CA ARG A 49 -16.19 3.39 -3.21
C ARG A 49 -14.69 3.25 -3.11
N ASP A 50 -14.05 3.08 -4.25
CA ASP A 50 -12.61 2.98 -4.36
C ASP A 50 -12.06 3.97 -5.38
N THR A 51 -10.81 4.33 -5.22
CA THR A 51 -10.07 5.11 -6.19
C THR A 51 -8.94 4.27 -6.73
N HIS A 52 -8.82 4.21 -8.05
CA HIS A 52 -7.80 3.45 -8.76
C HIS A 52 -7.13 4.35 -9.78
N ALA A 53 -5.79 4.38 -9.77
CA ALA A 53 -5.00 5.14 -10.72
C ALA A 53 -4.60 4.24 -11.89
N ARG A 54 -4.77 4.74 -13.13
CA ARG A 54 -4.16 4.18 -14.34
C ARG A 54 -2.86 4.94 -14.63
N ILE A 55 -1.77 4.22 -14.72
CA ILE A 55 -0.42 4.78 -14.87
C ILE A 55 0.18 4.29 -16.18
N THR A 56 0.82 5.19 -16.91
CA THR A 56 1.58 4.91 -18.14
C THR A 56 2.93 5.61 -18.07
N GLY A 57 3.86 5.21 -18.91
CA GLY A 57 5.20 5.81 -18.97
C GLY A 57 6.20 5.14 -18.01
N PRO A 58 7.30 5.82 -17.67
CA PRO A 58 8.44 5.22 -16.93
C PRO A 58 8.09 4.64 -15.58
N ALA A 59 7.11 5.20 -14.86
CA ALA A 59 6.64 4.75 -13.57
C ALA A 59 6.09 3.31 -13.57
N VAL A 60 5.64 2.80 -14.73
CA VAL A 60 5.20 1.40 -14.86
C VAL A 60 6.33 0.44 -14.54
N GLY A 61 7.57 0.74 -14.93
CA GLY A 61 8.74 -0.08 -14.62
C GLY A 61 9.04 -0.18 -13.12
N GLU A 62 8.81 0.91 -12.37
CA GLU A 62 8.95 0.88 -10.91
C GLU A 62 7.88 -0.02 -10.26
N LEU A 63 6.63 0.09 -10.70
CA LEU A 63 5.54 -0.76 -10.23
C LEU A 63 5.76 -2.23 -10.59
N GLU A 64 6.29 -2.50 -11.79
CA GLU A 64 6.66 -3.85 -12.21
C GLU A 64 7.77 -4.42 -11.34
N SER A 65 8.75 -3.61 -10.95
CA SER A 65 9.79 -4.01 -9.99
C SER A 65 9.21 -4.44 -8.65
N VAL A 66 8.18 -3.75 -8.16
CA VAL A 66 7.48 -4.11 -6.92
C VAL A 66 6.82 -5.50 -7.03
N PHE A 67 6.20 -5.81 -8.18
CA PHE A 67 5.62 -7.13 -8.44
C PHE A 67 6.70 -8.21 -8.53
N VAL A 68 7.74 -7.96 -9.33
CA VAL A 68 8.85 -8.90 -9.56
C VAL A 68 9.57 -9.25 -8.26
N ASP A 69 9.86 -8.28 -7.43
CA ASP A 69 10.48 -8.51 -6.12
C ASP A 69 9.62 -9.42 -5.24
N MET A 70 8.31 -9.22 -5.22
CA MET A 70 7.40 -10.07 -4.47
C MET A 70 7.30 -11.47 -5.05
N TRP A 71 7.21 -11.57 -6.37
CA TRP A 71 7.14 -12.84 -7.08
C TRP A 71 8.41 -13.68 -6.84
N ASN A 72 9.57 -13.05 -6.86
CA ASN A 72 10.86 -13.71 -6.69
C ASN A 72 11.19 -14.04 -5.22
N GLN A 73 10.49 -13.44 -4.24
CA GLN A 73 10.71 -13.77 -2.84
C GLN A 73 10.37 -15.23 -2.57
N ARG A 74 11.35 -15.96 -2.03
CA ARG A 74 11.17 -17.35 -1.59
C ARG A 74 11.01 -17.37 -0.07
N PRO A 75 9.86 -17.81 0.47
CA PRO A 75 9.73 -18.00 1.91
C PRO A 75 10.70 -19.11 2.34
N LYS A 76 11.55 -18.82 3.31
CA LYS A 76 12.39 -19.82 3.96
C LYS A 76 11.48 -20.78 4.76
N GLY A 77 11.67 -22.08 4.62
CA GLY A 77 10.94 -23.10 5.40
C GLY A 77 9.51 -23.39 4.93
N ALA A 78 9.20 -23.15 3.65
CA ALA A 78 7.93 -23.53 3.08
C ALA A 78 7.74 -25.05 3.12
N LEU A 79 6.68 -25.53 3.79
CA LEU A 79 6.31 -26.94 3.86
C LEU A 79 5.87 -27.51 2.49
N ILE A 80 5.39 -26.66 1.62
CA ILE A 80 5.01 -27.05 0.26
C ILE A 80 6.13 -26.61 -0.67
N PRO A 81 6.80 -27.56 -1.35
CA PRO A 81 7.79 -27.21 -2.36
C PRO A 81 7.11 -26.35 -3.43
N ARG A 82 7.62 -25.14 -3.67
CA ARG A 82 7.17 -24.40 -4.83
C ARG A 82 7.53 -25.20 -6.07
N ARG A 83 6.54 -25.51 -6.91
CA ARG A 83 6.80 -25.93 -8.28
C ARG A 83 7.83 -24.96 -8.86
N ASN A 84 8.79 -25.47 -9.62
CA ASN A 84 9.83 -24.68 -10.30
C ASN A 84 9.17 -23.56 -11.14
N GLN A 85 8.90 -22.43 -10.48
CA GLN A 85 8.43 -21.24 -11.19
C GLN A 85 9.66 -20.45 -11.60
N PRO A 86 9.71 -20.00 -12.83
CA PRO A 86 10.84 -19.19 -13.29
C PRO A 86 10.92 -17.90 -12.48
N VAL A 87 12.14 -17.55 -12.13
CA VAL A 87 12.45 -16.21 -11.59
C VAL A 87 12.18 -15.21 -12.69
N LEU A 88 11.43 -14.15 -12.38
CA LEU A 88 11.22 -13.06 -13.32
C LEU A 88 12.45 -12.14 -13.32
N PRO A 89 12.86 -11.66 -14.50
CA PRO A 89 13.92 -10.67 -14.57
C PRO A 89 13.48 -9.37 -13.89
N THR A 90 14.39 -8.74 -13.16
CA THR A 90 14.13 -7.41 -12.61
C THR A 90 14.08 -6.40 -13.74
N PRO A 91 13.01 -5.62 -13.89
CA PRO A 91 12.93 -4.58 -14.90
C PRO A 91 14.08 -3.58 -14.72
N GLY A 92 14.72 -3.22 -15.81
CA GLY A 92 15.69 -2.13 -15.81
C GLY A 92 14.94 -0.81 -15.66
N VAL A 93 14.97 -0.21 -14.47
CA VAL A 93 14.47 1.16 -14.28
C VAL A 93 15.48 2.10 -14.93
N ARG A 94 15.17 2.60 -16.11
CA ARG A 94 16.10 3.45 -16.87
C ARG A 94 16.00 4.93 -16.53
N TYR A 95 14.89 5.35 -15.92
CA TYR A 95 14.62 6.76 -15.64
C TYR A 95 13.88 6.88 -14.31
N TRP A 96 14.35 7.79 -13.46
CA TRP A 96 13.60 8.25 -12.30
C TRP A 96 12.65 9.33 -12.78
N ASP A 97 11.34 9.09 -12.64
CA ASP A 97 10.36 10.12 -12.86
C ASP A 97 10.24 10.93 -11.56
N THR A 98 10.67 12.19 -11.58
CA THR A 98 10.60 13.08 -10.41
C THR A 98 9.16 13.45 -10.04
N ALA A 99 8.21 13.31 -10.96
CA ALA A 99 6.80 13.60 -10.73
C ALA A 99 6.04 12.40 -10.12
N PHE A 100 6.65 11.21 -10.11
CA PHE A 100 6.03 10.00 -9.60
C PHE A 100 7.08 9.14 -8.86
N ALA A 101 6.80 8.77 -7.62
CA ALA A 101 7.67 7.91 -6.83
C ALA A 101 6.87 6.73 -6.24
N VAL A 102 7.42 5.54 -6.35
CA VAL A 102 6.83 4.32 -5.77
C VAL A 102 7.46 4.01 -4.43
N HIS A 103 6.67 4.13 -3.36
CA HIS A 103 7.09 3.76 -2.02
C HIS A 103 6.48 2.42 -1.62
N ARG A 104 7.26 1.57 -0.97
CA ARG A 104 6.83 0.25 -0.52
C ARG A 104 7.32 -0.04 0.90
N ASN A 105 6.44 -0.47 1.77
CA ASN A 105 6.84 -1.01 3.06
C ASN A 105 7.41 -2.42 2.88
N SER A 106 8.48 -2.71 3.60
CA SER A 106 9.13 -4.01 3.64
C SER A 106 9.25 -4.49 5.10
N PRO A 107 8.18 -5.06 5.68
CA PRO A 107 8.15 -5.44 7.10
C PRO A 107 9.26 -6.40 7.52
N ARG A 108 9.69 -7.29 6.59
CA ARG A 108 10.79 -8.23 6.85
C ARG A 108 12.13 -7.55 7.08
N MET A 109 12.30 -6.35 6.54
CA MET A 109 13.51 -5.53 6.66
C MET A 109 13.33 -4.38 7.66
N ALA A 110 12.18 -4.30 8.34
CA ALA A 110 11.80 -3.19 9.20
C ALA A 110 11.88 -1.82 8.50
N VAL A 111 11.54 -1.77 7.21
CA VAL A 111 11.59 -0.55 6.39
C VAL A 111 10.16 -0.11 6.07
N TYR A 112 9.79 1.09 6.52
CA TYR A 112 8.44 1.63 6.43
C TYR A 112 8.43 3.06 5.83
N PRO A 113 8.88 3.25 4.59
CA PRO A 113 9.00 4.58 3.99
C PRO A 113 7.67 5.29 3.75
N ILE A 114 6.56 4.54 3.62
CA ILE A 114 5.24 5.14 3.36
C ILE A 114 4.83 6.09 4.49
N ARG A 115 5.04 5.70 5.76
CA ARG A 115 4.75 6.56 6.90
C ARG A 115 5.53 7.88 6.84
N ASN A 116 6.82 7.79 6.58
CA ASN A 116 7.69 8.97 6.51
C ASN A 116 7.30 9.88 5.35
N MET A 117 6.92 9.31 4.20
CA MET A 117 6.40 10.06 3.06
C MET A 117 5.13 10.86 3.44
N TYR A 118 4.20 10.25 4.20
CA TYR A 118 3.01 10.97 4.68
C TYR A 118 3.39 12.11 5.62
N LEU A 119 4.25 11.87 6.59
CA LEU A 119 4.71 12.91 7.53
C LEU A 119 5.39 14.07 6.80
N GLU A 120 6.28 13.78 5.84
CA GLU A 120 6.93 14.78 5.04
C GLU A 120 5.94 15.62 4.19
N ALA A 121 4.96 14.95 3.59
CA ALA A 121 3.92 15.63 2.79
C ALA A 121 3.06 16.56 3.68
N ILE A 122 2.67 16.12 4.88
CA ILE A 122 1.90 16.91 5.84
C ILE A 122 2.73 18.12 6.33
N ASP A 123 4.00 17.89 6.64
CA ASP A 123 4.89 18.95 7.13
C ASP A 123 5.13 20.06 6.09
N ARG A 124 5.28 19.67 4.83
CA ARG A 124 5.52 20.61 3.71
C ARG A 124 4.25 21.25 3.16
N ALA A 125 3.07 20.83 3.59
CA ALA A 125 1.83 21.40 3.11
C ALA A 125 1.69 22.88 3.52
N SER A 126 1.32 23.72 2.56
CA SER A 126 1.16 25.18 2.75
C SER A 126 -0.25 25.69 2.49
N GLU A 127 -1.09 24.93 1.77
CA GLU A 127 -2.44 25.36 1.41
C GLU A 127 -3.52 24.45 1.94
N ARG A 128 -3.45 23.15 1.60
CA ARG A 128 -4.51 22.20 1.92
C ARG A 128 -4.00 20.76 2.05
N ILE A 129 -4.62 20.01 2.95
CA ILE A 129 -4.48 18.57 3.09
C ILE A 129 -5.88 17.97 3.03
N TRP A 130 -6.18 17.26 1.95
CA TRP A 130 -7.45 16.54 1.80
C TRP A 130 -7.17 15.05 1.80
N MET A 131 -7.74 14.35 2.76
CA MET A 131 -7.47 12.94 3.01
C MET A 131 -8.77 12.14 3.01
N THR A 132 -8.77 10.97 2.41
CA THR A 132 -9.83 9.97 2.52
C THR A 132 -9.23 8.68 3.04
N GLN A 133 -9.75 8.16 4.15
CA GLN A 133 -9.25 6.95 4.78
C GLN A 133 -10.40 6.00 5.13
N GLY A 134 -10.23 4.71 4.81
CA GLY A 134 -11.18 3.68 5.22
C GLY A 134 -11.18 3.44 6.73
N TYR A 135 -10.01 3.63 7.36
CA TYR A 135 -9.82 3.56 8.82
C TYR A 135 -8.86 4.66 9.23
N LEU A 136 -9.27 5.52 10.16
CA LEU A 136 -8.41 6.58 10.71
C LEU A 136 -7.92 6.15 12.09
N ILE A 137 -6.77 5.52 12.12
CA ILE A 137 -6.08 5.11 13.36
C ILE A 137 -4.64 5.62 13.26
N PRO A 138 -4.45 6.95 13.35
CA PRO A 138 -3.14 7.57 13.22
C PRO A 138 -2.30 7.30 14.47
N ASP A 139 -0.98 7.28 14.31
CA ASP A 139 -0.08 7.37 15.45
C ASP A 139 0.08 8.85 15.90
N ASP A 140 0.67 9.04 17.08
CA ASP A 140 0.80 10.36 17.71
C ASP A 140 1.56 11.36 16.84
N ASP A 141 2.55 10.93 16.07
CA ASP A 141 3.32 11.82 15.20
C ASP A 141 2.45 12.34 14.03
N VAL A 142 1.60 11.48 13.45
CA VAL A 142 0.67 11.89 12.38
C VAL A 142 -0.37 12.86 12.91
N VAL A 143 -0.91 12.61 14.12
CA VAL A 143 -1.84 13.52 14.80
C VAL A 143 -1.17 14.88 15.03
N ALA A 144 0.03 14.88 15.61
CA ALA A 144 0.78 16.12 15.87
C ALA A 144 1.09 16.89 14.58
N ALA A 145 1.50 16.19 13.51
CA ALA A 145 1.79 16.82 12.22
C ALA A 145 0.54 17.49 11.61
N LEU A 146 -0.63 16.83 11.66
CA LEU A 146 -1.89 17.40 11.18
C LEU A 146 -2.31 18.63 12.00
N HIS A 147 -2.18 18.57 13.33
CA HIS A 147 -2.43 19.73 14.19
C HIS A 147 -1.50 20.89 13.89
N GLN A 148 -0.22 20.65 13.70
CA GLN A 148 0.76 21.66 13.31
C GLN A 148 0.44 22.26 11.94
N ALA A 149 0.06 21.44 10.96
CA ALA A 149 -0.37 21.93 9.65
C ALA A 149 -1.59 22.88 9.78
N ALA A 150 -2.61 22.46 10.53
CA ALA A 150 -3.78 23.31 10.79
C ALA A 150 -3.41 24.62 11.50
N SER A 151 -2.48 24.57 12.47
CA SER A 151 -1.97 25.77 13.18
C SER A 151 -1.20 26.72 12.27
N ARG A 152 -0.60 26.23 11.19
CA ARG A 152 0.00 27.04 10.13
C ARG A 152 -1.02 27.66 9.17
N GLY A 153 -2.31 27.35 9.32
CA GLY A 153 -3.39 27.86 8.46
C GLY A 153 -3.68 26.97 7.25
N VAL A 154 -3.17 25.74 7.22
CA VAL A 154 -3.47 24.76 6.16
C VAL A 154 -4.91 24.25 6.31
N ASP A 155 -5.68 24.23 5.22
CA ASP A 155 -7.05 23.66 5.19
C ASP A 155 -6.97 22.13 5.25
N VAL A 156 -7.15 21.55 6.45
CA VAL A 156 -7.09 20.10 6.69
C VAL A 156 -8.50 19.53 6.70
N ARG A 157 -8.79 18.61 5.76
CA ARG A 157 -10.08 17.90 5.67
C ARG A 157 -9.88 16.40 5.54
N ILE A 158 -10.56 15.64 6.38
CA ILE A 158 -10.46 14.19 6.40
C ILE A 158 -11.86 13.61 6.22
N VAL A 159 -12.01 12.72 5.24
CA VAL A 159 -13.23 11.96 5.00
C VAL A 159 -13.01 10.53 5.48
N ILE A 160 -13.86 10.10 6.39
CA ILE A 160 -13.87 8.74 6.94
C ILE A 160 -15.29 8.16 6.86
N PRO A 161 -15.46 6.85 6.70
CA PRO A 161 -16.78 6.24 6.76
C PRO A 161 -17.34 6.29 8.19
N ALA A 162 -18.64 6.51 8.34
CA ALA A 162 -19.31 6.43 9.63
C ALA A 162 -19.34 5.00 10.18
N GLU A 163 -19.41 4.03 9.27
CA GLU A 163 -19.39 2.59 9.56
C GLU A 163 -18.50 1.88 8.54
N SER A 164 -17.67 0.96 9.00
CA SER A 164 -16.86 0.10 8.15
C SER A 164 -17.24 -1.37 8.35
N ASN A 165 -16.54 -2.27 7.68
CA ASN A 165 -16.70 -3.72 7.87
C ASN A 165 -15.90 -4.27 9.06
N HIS A 166 -15.26 -3.42 9.85
CA HIS A 166 -14.44 -3.79 11.00
C HIS A 166 -14.82 -3.01 12.26
N VAL A 167 -15.71 -3.55 13.08
CA VAL A 167 -16.24 -2.92 14.30
C VAL A 167 -15.15 -2.39 15.23
N ILE A 168 -14.05 -3.13 15.39
CA ILE A 168 -12.94 -2.69 16.26
C ILE A 168 -12.23 -1.46 15.65
N ALA A 169 -12.05 -1.43 14.34
CA ALA A 169 -11.43 -0.28 13.68
C ALA A 169 -12.32 0.96 13.76
N ASP A 170 -13.64 0.78 13.64
CA ASP A 170 -14.60 1.88 13.79
C ASP A 170 -14.58 2.45 15.21
N TRP A 171 -14.54 1.57 16.21
CA TRP A 171 -14.46 1.99 17.59
C TRP A 171 -13.17 2.76 17.89
N LEU A 172 -12.03 2.27 17.42
CA LEU A 172 -10.74 2.96 17.57
C LEU A 172 -10.72 4.30 16.83
N SER A 173 -11.24 4.35 15.60
CA SER A 173 -11.29 5.59 14.81
C SER A 173 -12.09 6.68 15.51
N ARG A 174 -13.20 6.35 16.17
CA ARG A 174 -14.06 7.30 16.90
C ARG A 174 -13.34 7.99 18.08
N GLY A 175 -12.24 7.44 18.55
CA GLY A 175 -11.40 8.08 19.58
C GLY A 175 -10.61 9.29 19.10
N TYR A 176 -10.57 9.54 17.78
CA TYR A 176 -9.78 10.62 17.16
C TYR A 176 -10.62 11.78 16.60
N TYR A 177 -11.97 11.74 16.71
CA TYR A 177 -12.87 12.81 16.25
C TYR A 177 -14.10 12.97 17.12
#